data_2968df655a6bbb7026702eaeaf5a8be3
#
_entry.id   2968df655a6bbb7026702eaeaf5a8be3
#
_cell.length_a   1.000
_cell.length_b   1.000
_cell.length_c   1.000
_cell.angle_alpha   90.00
_cell.angle_beta   90.00
_cell.angle_gamma   90.00
#
_symmetry.space_group_name_H-M   'P 1'
#
loop_
_entity.id
_entity.type
_entity.pdbx_description
1 polymer ?
#
loop_
_entity_poly.entity_id
_entity_poly.type
_entity_poly.pdbx_seq_one_letter_code
_entity_poly.pdbx_strand_id
1 'polypeptide(L)'
;MDYLIITAELRKELPEGVDFAGWQLTQWEKPGAFLRRTQEGGTICYRTLPQLCRMLGFAAQGAEQVTEVEPRFRELSFMLDCSRNAVPTVATVKKLIRRLALMGYNALLLYLEDTYTLEGYPYFGYMRGRYTHGELREIDAYASIFGIEVIPCIQTLAHLNGIFHWKAFDSIHDTKDILLVDSQETDALIRAMISTCASLFRSRKIHIGMDEAEMLGKGKYEALHGPENRTSILLRHLNRVTAICREYGFTAKMWSDMFVKALRSLPEEEWPAHERQIREQVPEGTQLVYWDYYARQKEKYDRNIKLHRRLSDDVSFAGGAWKWSGFAPLLDHSMLASRLALESCLEHGVSDVMLTAWGDNGNECDLWTTLPIMQYYAEVCHTGAVDISQDVMTARMQVCTGIRYEDMMATSRLNYVPNNPAPGMISAGPAKYFLYQDPMLGLYDRHVDAAGCGAHYRACADEMNLAAQRNERETVVFETMKNLALVLERKCDFGIRLKQAYDASDRPGLEALAEECGEIIQRTERFRASLEKQWREKYKPFGWEVQDIRLGGLMCRMRTTASRIRSYLNGEVQHLEELEEERLPYEVCNAENGVYPIVESREWAHTVTAMDI
;
A
#
# COMPACT_ATOMS: atom_id res chain seq x y z
N MET A 1 23.38 -4.57 -26.49
CA MET A 1 22.26 -4.90 -25.60
C MET A 1 21.32 -5.82 -26.36
N ASP A 2 20.86 -6.88 -25.76
CA ASP A 2 20.05 -7.88 -26.46
C ASP A 2 18.56 -7.51 -26.40
N TYR A 3 18.10 -6.76 -27.42
CA TYR A 3 16.68 -6.35 -27.53
C TYR A 3 15.74 -7.56 -27.64
N LEU A 4 16.24 -8.72 -28.04
CA LEU A 4 15.45 -9.95 -28.08
C LEU A 4 15.02 -10.39 -26.68
N ILE A 5 15.87 -10.18 -25.67
CA ILE A 5 15.52 -10.48 -24.28
C ILE A 5 14.42 -9.53 -23.80
N ILE A 6 14.55 -8.21 -24.05
CA ILE A 6 13.55 -7.21 -23.64
C ILE A 6 12.19 -7.57 -24.25
N THR A 7 12.12 -7.77 -25.56
CA THR A 7 10.86 -8.05 -26.25
C THR A 7 10.26 -9.40 -25.85
N ALA A 8 11.09 -10.42 -25.65
CA ALA A 8 10.63 -11.75 -25.19
C ALA A 8 10.02 -11.68 -23.78
N GLU A 9 10.62 -10.91 -22.87
CA GLU A 9 10.09 -10.75 -21.52
C GLU A 9 8.81 -9.90 -21.49
N LEU A 10 8.75 -8.79 -22.27
CA LEU A 10 7.56 -7.96 -22.33
C LEU A 10 6.35 -8.67 -22.95
N ARG A 11 6.58 -9.58 -23.91
CA ARG A 11 5.50 -10.40 -24.51
C ARG A 11 4.69 -11.19 -23.48
N LYS A 12 5.24 -11.50 -22.31
CA LYS A 12 4.52 -12.18 -21.22
C LYS A 12 3.36 -11.35 -20.64
N GLU A 13 3.41 -10.04 -20.78
CA GLU A 13 2.34 -9.11 -20.34
C GLU A 13 1.49 -8.58 -21.50
N LEU A 14 2.02 -8.57 -22.73
CA LEU A 14 1.35 -8.03 -23.90
C LEU A 14 0.23 -8.97 -24.43
N PRO A 15 -0.71 -8.47 -25.23
CA PRO A 15 -1.70 -9.31 -25.91
C PRO A 15 -1.05 -10.41 -26.75
N GLU A 16 -1.76 -11.52 -26.93
CA GLU A 16 -1.30 -12.60 -27.81
C GLU A 16 -1.13 -12.11 -29.25
N GLY A 17 -0.16 -12.69 -29.95
CA GLY A 17 0.12 -12.37 -31.36
C GLY A 17 0.93 -11.09 -31.58
N VAL A 18 1.28 -10.33 -30.52
CA VAL A 18 2.16 -9.16 -30.67
C VAL A 18 3.56 -9.61 -31.09
N ASP A 19 4.02 -9.11 -32.26
CA ASP A 19 5.37 -9.32 -32.76
C ASP A 19 6.09 -8.00 -33.00
N PHE A 20 7.37 -8.01 -32.73
CA PHE A 20 8.28 -6.88 -32.97
C PHE A 20 9.27 -7.17 -34.10
N ALA A 21 9.05 -8.21 -34.89
CA ALA A 21 9.78 -8.44 -36.15
C ALA A 21 9.54 -7.25 -37.10
N GLY A 22 10.58 -6.82 -37.83
CA GLY A 22 10.51 -5.66 -38.72
C GLY A 22 10.57 -4.29 -38.02
N TRP A 23 10.65 -4.22 -36.68
CA TRP A 23 10.85 -2.96 -35.98
C TRP A 23 12.32 -2.59 -35.88
N GLN A 24 12.66 -1.36 -36.32
CA GLN A 24 13.97 -0.76 -36.13
C GLN A 24 14.05 0.01 -34.84
N LEU A 25 14.93 -0.41 -33.91
CA LEU A 25 15.11 0.18 -32.58
C LEU A 25 16.41 0.98 -32.56
N THR A 26 16.32 2.30 -32.43
CA THR A 26 17.47 3.21 -32.49
C THR A 26 17.56 4.02 -31.18
N GLN A 27 18.66 3.84 -30.46
CA GLN A 27 18.98 4.73 -29.35
C GLN A 27 19.53 6.04 -29.92
N TRP A 28 19.01 7.18 -29.45
CA TRP A 28 19.41 8.50 -29.91
C TRP A 28 19.75 9.45 -28.75
N GLU A 29 20.40 10.58 -29.07
CA GLU A 29 20.75 11.60 -28.05
C GLU A 29 19.67 12.66 -27.87
N LYS A 30 18.62 12.67 -28.70
CA LYS A 30 17.52 13.67 -28.60
C LYS A 30 16.66 13.40 -27.40
N PRO A 31 16.11 14.46 -26.75
CA PRO A 31 15.14 14.31 -25.70
C PRO A 31 13.88 13.58 -26.17
N GLY A 32 13.32 12.73 -25.26
CA GLY A 32 12.06 12.03 -25.52
C GLY A 32 12.20 10.76 -26.34
N ALA A 33 11.07 10.29 -26.87
CA ALA A 33 10.97 9.08 -27.66
C ALA A 33 9.98 9.26 -28.83
N PHE A 34 10.18 8.48 -29.88
CA PHE A 34 9.37 8.54 -31.09
C PHE A 34 9.08 7.14 -31.62
N LEU A 35 7.85 6.93 -32.05
CA LEU A 35 7.41 5.71 -32.73
C LEU A 35 6.71 6.09 -34.04
N ARG A 36 7.01 5.36 -35.11
CA ARG A 36 6.27 5.40 -36.36
C ARG A 36 6.10 4.00 -36.93
N ARG A 37 4.87 3.59 -37.17
CA ARG A 37 4.52 2.31 -37.80
C ARG A 37 4.66 2.37 -39.30
N THR A 38 5.00 1.24 -39.92
CA THR A 38 4.97 0.99 -41.36
C THR A 38 4.16 -0.28 -41.64
N GLN A 39 3.98 -0.64 -42.93
CA GLN A 39 3.26 -1.86 -43.27
C GLN A 39 3.96 -3.15 -42.81
N GLU A 40 5.31 -3.13 -42.69
CA GLU A 40 6.13 -4.31 -42.37
C GLU A 40 6.76 -4.24 -40.95
N GLY A 41 6.33 -3.31 -40.11
CA GLY A 41 6.94 -3.11 -38.79
C GLY A 41 6.90 -1.65 -38.33
N GLY A 42 8.08 -1.03 -38.17
CA GLY A 42 8.16 0.38 -37.80
C GLY A 42 9.53 0.82 -37.28
N THR A 43 9.60 2.06 -36.82
CA THR A 43 10.80 2.64 -36.21
C THR A 43 10.46 3.13 -34.80
N ILE A 44 11.30 2.79 -33.85
CA ILE A 44 11.29 3.35 -32.49
C ILE A 44 12.65 4.00 -32.25
N CYS A 45 12.61 5.31 -31.95
CA CYS A 45 13.76 6.06 -31.46
C CYS A 45 13.57 6.39 -29.99
N TYR A 46 14.59 6.19 -29.17
CA TYR A 46 14.49 6.33 -27.70
C TYR A 46 15.85 6.75 -27.12
N ARG A 47 15.82 7.41 -25.96
CA ARG A 47 17.03 7.79 -25.22
C ARG A 47 17.36 6.78 -24.12
N THR A 48 16.36 6.30 -23.40
CA THR A 48 16.51 5.38 -22.27
C THR A 48 15.69 4.09 -22.48
N LEU A 49 16.06 3.00 -21.79
CA LEU A 49 15.34 1.73 -21.89
C LEU A 49 13.89 1.80 -21.41
N PRO A 50 13.54 2.52 -20.32
CA PRO A 50 12.14 2.72 -19.95
C PRO A 50 11.33 3.37 -21.08
N GLN A 51 11.89 4.34 -21.80
CA GLN A 51 11.24 4.93 -22.98
C GLN A 51 11.06 3.90 -24.11
N LEU A 52 12.06 3.05 -24.37
CA LEU A 52 11.91 1.96 -25.34
C LEU A 52 10.77 1.03 -24.95
N CYS A 53 10.74 0.54 -23.70
CA CYS A 53 9.72 -0.38 -23.23
C CYS A 53 8.31 0.24 -23.34
N ARG A 54 8.16 1.53 -23.02
CA ARG A 54 6.91 2.25 -23.17
C ARG A 54 6.49 2.38 -24.65
N MET A 55 7.42 2.68 -25.56
CA MET A 55 7.16 2.71 -27.01
C MET A 55 6.77 1.34 -27.55
N LEU A 56 7.37 0.25 -27.07
CA LEU A 56 6.95 -1.12 -27.41
C LEU A 56 5.51 -1.39 -26.95
N GLY A 57 5.09 -0.84 -25.81
CA GLY A 57 3.69 -0.87 -25.38
C GLY A 57 2.75 -0.15 -26.37
N PHE A 58 3.12 1.04 -26.87
CA PHE A 58 2.35 1.73 -27.91
C PHE A 58 2.35 0.99 -29.24
N ALA A 59 3.47 0.38 -29.61
CA ALA A 59 3.53 -0.47 -30.78
C ALA A 59 2.57 -1.66 -30.66
N ALA A 60 2.52 -2.31 -29.50
CA ALA A 60 1.59 -3.40 -29.22
C ALA A 60 0.12 -2.97 -29.22
N GLN A 61 -0.15 -1.72 -28.83
CA GLN A 61 -1.48 -1.10 -28.87
C GLN A 61 -1.96 -0.81 -30.32
N GLY A 62 -1.08 -0.86 -31.31
CA GLY A 62 -1.41 -0.57 -32.68
C GLY A 62 -1.24 0.91 -33.07
N ALA A 63 -0.56 1.71 -32.26
CA ALA A 63 -0.34 3.12 -32.54
C ALA A 63 0.41 3.34 -33.86
N GLU A 64 -0.08 4.26 -34.70
CA GLU A 64 0.53 4.61 -36.00
C GLU A 64 1.76 5.52 -35.82
N GLN A 65 1.62 6.52 -34.94
CA GLN A 65 2.69 7.43 -34.58
C GLN A 65 2.53 7.92 -33.17
N VAL A 66 3.65 7.95 -32.43
CA VAL A 66 3.73 8.51 -31.08
C VAL A 66 4.97 9.38 -30.98
N THR A 67 4.84 10.54 -30.36
CA THR A 67 5.96 11.39 -29.98
C THR A 67 5.78 11.78 -28.52
N GLU A 68 6.71 11.37 -27.68
CA GLU A 68 6.77 11.79 -26.28
C GLU A 68 8.00 12.67 -26.06
N VAL A 69 7.80 13.71 -25.28
CA VAL A 69 8.90 14.58 -24.82
C VAL A 69 9.70 13.88 -23.72
N GLU A 70 10.73 14.54 -23.22
CA GLU A 70 11.46 14.03 -22.05
C GLU A 70 10.50 13.90 -20.85
N PRO A 71 10.56 12.81 -20.08
CA PRO A 71 9.74 12.63 -18.89
C PRO A 71 9.87 13.83 -17.94
N ARG A 72 8.76 14.26 -17.36
CA ARG A 72 8.69 15.42 -16.45
C ARG A 72 9.35 15.17 -15.12
N PHE A 73 9.40 13.91 -14.69
CA PHE A 73 10.10 13.49 -13.49
C PHE A 73 11.35 12.72 -13.87
N ARG A 74 12.48 13.09 -13.28
CA ARG A 74 13.77 12.41 -13.46
C ARG A 74 13.72 10.98 -12.92
N GLU A 75 13.07 10.80 -11.76
CA GLU A 75 12.80 9.49 -11.17
C GLU A 75 11.29 9.33 -11.02
N LEU A 76 10.74 8.35 -11.70
CA LEU A 76 9.40 7.83 -11.49
C LEU A 76 9.52 6.45 -10.87
N SER A 77 9.22 6.35 -9.58
CA SER A 77 9.41 5.12 -8.82
C SER A 77 8.11 4.55 -8.24
N PHE A 78 8.08 3.24 -8.13
CA PHE A 78 7.06 2.51 -7.37
C PHE A 78 7.69 1.87 -6.14
N MET A 79 7.08 2.02 -4.98
CA MET A 79 7.53 1.36 -3.76
C MET A 79 6.63 0.18 -3.43
N LEU A 80 7.21 -1.01 -3.47
CA LEU A 80 6.58 -2.27 -3.12
C LEU A 80 6.83 -2.58 -1.64
N ASP A 81 5.77 -2.64 -0.84
CA ASP A 81 5.87 -3.08 0.55
C ASP A 81 6.05 -4.61 0.61
N CYS A 82 7.17 -5.04 1.16
CA CYS A 82 7.56 -6.43 1.34
C CYS A 82 7.59 -6.85 2.82
N SER A 83 7.09 -6.01 3.73
CA SER A 83 7.29 -6.18 5.17
C SER A 83 6.00 -6.40 5.98
N ARG A 84 4.84 -5.91 5.51
CA ARG A 84 3.58 -6.03 6.24
C ARG A 84 2.91 -7.38 5.97
N ASN A 85 3.43 -8.42 6.63
CA ASN A 85 3.08 -9.85 6.53
C ASN A 85 3.43 -10.50 5.17
N ALA A 86 3.05 -9.89 4.05
CA ALA A 86 3.22 -10.47 2.74
C ALA A 86 4.59 -10.13 2.12
N VAL A 87 5.37 -11.16 1.80
CA VAL A 87 6.59 -11.02 1.01
C VAL A 87 6.31 -11.54 -0.40
N PRO A 88 6.31 -10.66 -1.44
CA PRO A 88 6.08 -11.08 -2.81
C PRO A 88 7.12 -12.10 -3.29
N THR A 89 6.69 -13.09 -4.07
CA THR A 89 7.64 -14.01 -4.70
C THR A 89 8.48 -13.30 -5.76
N VAL A 90 9.66 -13.85 -6.08
CA VAL A 90 10.49 -13.33 -7.18
C VAL A 90 9.71 -13.25 -8.50
N ALA A 91 8.85 -14.25 -8.75
CA ALA A 91 7.99 -14.27 -9.94
C ALA A 91 7.01 -13.10 -9.97
N THR A 92 6.39 -12.76 -8.84
CA THR A 92 5.51 -11.59 -8.70
C THR A 92 6.25 -10.29 -8.92
N VAL A 93 7.44 -10.14 -8.33
CA VAL A 93 8.26 -8.93 -8.53
C VAL A 93 8.69 -8.80 -9.99
N LYS A 94 9.08 -9.88 -10.65
CA LYS A 94 9.38 -9.87 -12.10
C LYS A 94 8.17 -9.48 -12.96
N LYS A 95 6.98 -9.96 -12.61
CA LYS A 95 5.73 -9.54 -13.28
C LYS A 95 5.47 -8.05 -13.09
N LEU A 96 5.65 -7.54 -11.86
CA LEU A 96 5.56 -6.11 -11.57
C LEU A 96 6.57 -5.31 -12.41
N ILE A 97 7.83 -5.73 -12.46
CA ILE A 97 8.89 -5.06 -13.24
C ILE A 97 8.52 -4.96 -14.74
N ARG A 98 7.96 -6.01 -15.34
CA ARG A 98 7.51 -5.96 -16.75
C ARG A 98 6.38 -4.93 -16.95
N ARG A 99 5.42 -4.87 -16.03
CA ARG A 99 4.32 -3.89 -16.05
C ARG A 99 4.85 -2.46 -15.88
N LEU A 100 5.75 -2.25 -14.91
CA LEU A 100 6.44 -0.97 -14.73
C LEU A 100 7.20 -0.54 -15.98
N ALA A 101 7.90 -1.47 -16.63
CA ALA A 101 8.63 -1.20 -17.86
C ALA A 101 7.70 -0.74 -19.00
N LEU A 102 6.56 -1.43 -19.22
CA LEU A 102 5.57 -1.05 -20.22
C LEU A 102 4.89 0.30 -19.93
N MET A 103 4.78 0.66 -18.66
CA MET A 103 4.29 1.97 -18.22
C MET A 103 5.36 3.07 -18.38
N GLY A 104 6.66 2.72 -18.35
CA GLY A 104 7.77 3.67 -18.48
C GLY A 104 8.37 4.13 -17.15
N TYR A 105 8.20 3.37 -16.07
CA TYR A 105 8.89 3.58 -14.80
C TYR A 105 10.40 3.32 -14.94
N ASN A 106 11.21 4.07 -14.19
CA ASN A 106 12.66 3.90 -14.19
C ASN A 106 13.26 3.49 -12.84
N ALA A 107 12.43 3.38 -11.77
CA ALA A 107 12.88 2.90 -10.48
C ALA A 107 11.80 2.05 -9.77
N LEU A 108 12.28 1.09 -8.95
CA LEU A 108 11.48 0.25 -8.04
C LEU A 108 12.14 0.29 -6.67
N LEU A 109 11.42 0.69 -5.64
CA LEU A 109 11.87 0.56 -4.26
C LEU A 109 11.30 -0.73 -3.65
N LEU A 110 12.16 -1.50 -2.98
CA LEU A 110 11.73 -2.62 -2.14
C LEU A 110 11.77 -2.18 -0.68
N TYR A 111 10.60 -2.02 -0.07
CA TYR A 111 10.47 -1.68 1.35
C TYR A 111 10.55 -2.96 2.17
N LEU A 112 11.64 -3.13 2.89
CA LEU A 112 12.04 -4.44 3.40
C LEU A 112 11.96 -4.59 4.92
N GLU A 113 12.06 -3.53 5.72
CA GLU A 113 12.25 -3.62 7.18
C GLU A 113 13.27 -4.72 7.54
N ASP A 114 12.78 -5.90 8.00
CA ASP A 114 13.59 -7.06 8.34
C ASP A 114 13.44 -8.24 7.36
N THR A 115 12.71 -8.09 6.25
CA THR A 115 12.36 -9.21 5.35
C THR A 115 13.45 -9.58 4.32
N TYR A 116 14.71 -9.55 4.74
CA TYR A 116 15.86 -10.06 3.97
C TYR A 116 16.90 -10.72 4.88
N THR A 117 17.72 -11.59 4.31
CA THR A 117 18.75 -12.30 5.06
C THR A 117 19.88 -11.34 5.47
N LEU A 118 20.19 -11.28 6.76
CA LEU A 118 21.27 -10.50 7.33
C LEU A 118 22.26 -11.42 8.03
N GLU A 119 23.49 -11.50 7.51
CA GLU A 119 24.54 -12.35 8.07
C GLU A 119 24.92 -11.91 9.50
N GLY A 120 25.11 -12.88 10.38
CA GLY A 120 25.38 -12.61 11.81
C GLY A 120 24.13 -12.35 12.66
N TYR A 121 22.95 -12.16 12.04
CA TYR A 121 21.70 -11.86 12.73
C TYR A 121 20.59 -12.88 12.37
N PRO A 122 20.63 -14.12 12.90
CA PRO A 122 19.73 -15.19 12.50
C PRO A 122 18.24 -14.91 12.74
N TYR A 123 17.92 -14.09 13.75
CA TYR A 123 16.56 -13.68 14.07
C TYR A 123 16.04 -12.49 13.25
N PHE A 124 16.88 -11.85 12.44
CA PHE A 124 16.45 -10.80 11.53
C PHE A 124 15.58 -11.40 10.41
N GLY A 125 14.30 -11.04 10.37
CA GLY A 125 13.30 -11.61 9.46
C GLY A 125 13.01 -13.11 9.66
N TYR A 126 13.29 -13.64 10.85
CA TYR A 126 13.03 -15.04 11.17
C TYR A 126 11.53 -15.33 11.11
N MET A 127 11.16 -16.39 10.37
CA MET A 127 9.77 -16.80 10.09
C MET A 127 8.89 -15.76 9.38
N ARG A 128 9.49 -14.76 8.72
CA ARG A 128 8.75 -13.73 7.97
C ARG A 128 8.86 -13.87 6.44
N GLY A 129 9.34 -14.99 5.93
CA GLY A 129 9.48 -15.21 4.49
C GLY A 129 10.55 -14.36 3.82
N ARG A 130 11.55 -13.89 4.57
CA ARG A 130 12.62 -13.01 4.12
C ARG A 130 13.26 -13.46 2.80
N TYR A 131 13.68 -12.49 1.99
CA TYR A 131 14.45 -12.76 0.78
C TYR A 131 15.85 -13.28 1.10
N THR A 132 16.31 -14.24 0.33
CA THR A 132 17.71 -14.64 0.27
C THR A 132 18.52 -13.63 -0.55
N HIS A 133 19.84 -13.63 -0.37
CA HIS A 133 20.76 -12.82 -1.19
C HIS A 133 20.63 -13.16 -2.69
N GLY A 134 20.40 -14.45 -3.03
CA GLY A 134 20.18 -14.88 -4.40
C GLY A 134 18.92 -14.27 -5.02
N GLU A 135 17.79 -14.28 -4.31
CA GLU A 135 16.52 -13.72 -4.75
C GLU A 135 16.63 -12.19 -5.01
N LEU A 136 17.29 -11.43 -4.11
CA LEU A 136 17.46 -9.98 -4.29
C LEU A 136 18.37 -9.66 -5.47
N ARG A 137 19.49 -10.38 -5.66
CA ARG A 137 20.33 -10.23 -6.86
C ARG A 137 19.60 -10.58 -8.13
N GLU A 138 18.74 -11.60 -8.11
CA GLU A 138 17.93 -11.99 -9.27
C GLU A 138 16.92 -10.92 -9.64
N ILE A 139 16.25 -10.30 -8.67
CA ILE A 139 15.32 -9.18 -8.87
C ILE A 139 16.08 -7.99 -9.47
N ASP A 140 17.20 -7.59 -8.86
CA ASP A 140 17.99 -6.45 -9.32
C ASP A 140 18.55 -6.66 -10.73
N ALA A 141 19.07 -7.86 -11.02
CA ALA A 141 19.54 -8.23 -12.36
C ALA A 141 18.42 -8.21 -13.40
N TYR A 142 17.23 -8.70 -13.04
CA TYR A 142 16.09 -8.71 -13.94
C TYR A 142 15.58 -7.30 -14.26
N ALA A 143 15.47 -6.43 -13.27
CA ALA A 143 15.03 -5.05 -13.47
C ALA A 143 15.94 -4.27 -14.43
N SER A 144 17.24 -4.52 -14.37
CA SER A 144 18.20 -3.84 -15.24
C SER A 144 18.05 -4.15 -16.72
N ILE A 145 17.44 -5.26 -17.10
CA ILE A 145 17.12 -5.59 -18.50
C ILE A 145 16.29 -4.45 -19.13
N PHE A 146 15.42 -3.83 -18.32
CA PHE A 146 14.51 -2.76 -18.73
C PHE A 146 15.00 -1.36 -18.36
N GLY A 147 16.18 -1.23 -17.76
CA GLY A 147 16.71 0.04 -17.26
C GLY A 147 15.99 0.55 -16.01
N ILE A 148 15.36 -0.34 -15.25
CA ILE A 148 14.73 -0.03 -13.95
C ILE A 148 15.78 -0.22 -12.86
N GLU A 149 16.02 0.85 -12.07
CA GLU A 149 16.91 0.84 -10.91
C GLU A 149 16.15 0.26 -9.71
N VAL A 150 16.68 -0.80 -9.08
CA VAL A 150 16.12 -1.31 -7.82
C VAL A 150 16.83 -0.65 -6.65
N ILE A 151 16.09 0.14 -5.88
CA ILE A 151 16.60 0.90 -4.74
C ILE A 151 16.16 0.20 -3.45
N PRO A 152 17.09 -0.24 -2.58
CA PRO A 152 16.71 -0.77 -1.27
C PRO A 152 16.10 0.32 -0.41
N CYS A 153 14.98 -0.02 0.25
CA CYS A 153 14.31 0.83 1.23
C CYS A 153 14.26 0.05 2.55
N ILE A 154 15.08 0.47 3.51
CA ILE A 154 15.25 -0.17 4.81
C ILE A 154 14.85 0.79 5.93
N GLN A 155 14.68 0.26 7.12
CA GLN A 155 14.42 1.03 8.33
C GLN A 155 15.63 1.05 9.25
N THR A 156 16.10 2.25 9.60
CA THR A 156 17.31 2.44 10.42
C THR A 156 17.02 3.11 11.76
N LEU A 157 15.75 3.31 12.12
CA LEU A 157 15.34 3.94 13.38
C LEU A 157 14.07 3.34 13.96
N ALA A 158 12.93 3.45 13.28
CA ALA A 158 11.61 2.95 13.72
C ALA A 158 11.08 1.84 12.80
N HIS A 159 9.84 1.42 12.96
CA HIS A 159 9.17 0.35 12.20
C HIS A 159 9.88 -1.01 12.25
N LEU A 160 10.57 -1.31 13.36
CA LEU A 160 11.32 -2.55 13.52
C LEU A 160 10.63 -3.55 14.49
N ASN A 161 9.30 -3.49 14.62
CA ASN A 161 8.52 -4.43 15.43
C ASN A 161 8.88 -5.89 15.15
N GLY A 162 9.17 -6.23 13.89
CA GLY A 162 9.52 -7.59 13.47
C GLY A 162 10.72 -8.16 14.20
N ILE A 163 11.78 -7.37 14.37
CA ILE A 163 12.99 -7.83 15.09
C ILE A 163 12.79 -7.81 16.62
N PHE A 164 12.04 -6.84 17.14
CA PHE A 164 11.82 -6.70 18.59
C PHE A 164 10.87 -7.73 19.18
N HIS A 165 10.25 -8.56 18.36
CA HIS A 165 9.61 -9.79 18.82
C HIS A 165 10.61 -10.77 19.46
N TRP A 166 11.91 -10.67 19.13
CA TRP A 166 12.96 -11.58 19.55
C TRP A 166 13.89 -10.95 20.59
N LYS A 167 14.07 -11.62 21.74
CA LYS A 167 14.97 -11.19 22.81
C LYS A 167 16.42 -10.97 22.36
N ALA A 168 16.82 -11.53 21.23
CA ALA A 168 18.13 -11.32 20.64
C ALA A 168 18.42 -9.83 20.33
N PHE A 169 17.39 -8.99 20.28
CA PHE A 169 17.50 -7.55 20.02
C PHE A 169 17.17 -6.67 21.23
N ASP A 170 16.96 -7.24 22.44
CA ASP A 170 16.62 -6.47 23.65
C ASP A 170 17.65 -5.38 23.96
N SER A 171 18.95 -5.61 23.67
CA SER A 171 20.01 -4.64 23.96
C SER A 171 19.86 -3.34 23.16
N ILE A 172 19.35 -3.43 21.95
CA ILE A 172 19.20 -2.31 21.02
C ILE A 172 17.74 -1.80 20.90
N HIS A 173 16.83 -2.32 21.69
CA HIS A 173 15.45 -1.90 21.76
C HIS A 173 15.30 -0.73 22.72
N ASP A 174 14.81 0.43 22.21
CA ASP A 174 14.50 1.60 23.04
C ASP A 174 13.03 1.58 23.50
N THR A 175 12.11 1.84 22.60
CA THR A 175 10.66 1.81 22.86
C THR A 175 9.93 1.17 21.67
N LYS A 176 8.81 0.51 21.90
CA LYS A 176 7.88 -0.03 20.91
C LYS A 176 8.62 -0.65 19.70
N ASP A 177 8.88 0.13 18.66
CA ASP A 177 9.48 -0.25 17.39
C ASP A 177 10.77 0.52 17.05
N ILE A 178 11.33 1.26 18.04
CA ILE A 178 12.45 2.19 17.87
C ILE A 178 13.75 1.58 18.38
N LEU A 179 14.81 1.74 17.58
CA LEU A 179 16.18 1.38 17.94
C LEU A 179 16.72 2.30 19.04
N LEU A 180 17.47 1.72 19.98
CA LEU A 180 18.28 2.47 20.93
C LEU A 180 19.42 3.17 20.19
N VAL A 181 19.29 4.47 19.97
CA VAL A 181 20.34 5.29 19.32
C VAL A 181 21.54 5.50 20.23
N ASP A 182 22.65 5.94 19.68
CA ASP A 182 23.94 6.12 20.40
C ASP A 182 24.48 4.82 21.05
N SER A 183 24.09 3.66 20.51
CA SER A 183 24.58 2.34 20.92
C SER A 183 25.50 1.74 19.86
N GLN A 184 26.62 1.14 20.29
CA GLN A 184 27.53 0.46 19.38
C GLN A 184 26.90 -0.75 18.69
N GLU A 185 26.02 -1.46 19.39
CA GLU A 185 25.30 -2.60 18.85
C GLU A 185 24.29 -2.16 17.78
N THR A 186 23.63 -1.01 17.97
CA THR A 186 22.75 -0.42 16.96
C THR A 186 23.54 -0.01 15.71
N ASP A 187 24.70 0.62 15.89
CA ASP A 187 25.60 0.96 14.78
C ASP A 187 26.08 -0.28 14.02
N ALA A 188 26.40 -1.35 14.74
CA ALA A 188 26.83 -2.61 14.13
C ALA A 188 25.70 -3.24 13.30
N LEU A 189 24.45 -3.25 13.79
CA LEU A 189 23.29 -3.70 13.05
C LEU A 189 23.09 -2.86 11.78
N ILE A 190 23.06 -1.53 11.89
CA ILE A 190 22.85 -0.62 10.75
C ILE A 190 23.97 -0.80 9.70
N ARG A 191 25.19 -0.95 10.13
CA ARG A 191 26.34 -1.23 9.26
C ARG A 191 26.17 -2.56 8.51
N ALA A 192 25.73 -3.61 9.20
CA ALA A 192 25.43 -4.90 8.57
C ALA A 192 24.30 -4.78 7.52
N MET A 193 23.23 -4.03 7.82
CA MET A 193 22.13 -3.78 6.91
C MET A 193 22.58 -3.04 5.64
N ILE A 194 23.32 -1.93 5.80
CA ILE A 194 23.80 -1.10 4.67
C ILE A 194 24.84 -1.86 3.84
N SER A 195 25.79 -2.56 4.47
CA SER A 195 26.80 -3.36 3.76
C SER A 195 26.15 -4.51 2.96
N THR A 196 25.12 -5.14 3.52
CA THR A 196 24.35 -6.17 2.82
C THR A 196 23.68 -5.58 1.58
N CYS A 197 22.98 -4.44 1.69
CA CYS A 197 22.39 -3.75 0.55
C CYS A 197 23.46 -3.40 -0.52
N ALA A 198 24.64 -2.90 -0.11
CA ALA A 198 25.72 -2.56 -1.04
C ALA A 198 26.24 -3.77 -1.83
N SER A 199 26.18 -4.97 -1.25
CA SER A 199 26.61 -6.22 -1.88
C SER A 199 25.57 -6.84 -2.82
N LEU A 200 24.30 -6.46 -2.68
CA LEU A 200 23.17 -7.08 -3.38
C LEU A 200 22.62 -6.23 -4.51
N PHE A 201 22.58 -4.90 -4.36
CA PHE A 201 21.95 -3.98 -5.31
C PHE A 201 23.01 -3.20 -6.10
N ARG A 202 22.73 -2.98 -7.39
CA ARG A 202 23.56 -2.12 -8.25
C ARG A 202 23.33 -0.64 -8.00
N SER A 203 22.15 -0.27 -7.51
CA SER A 203 21.85 1.11 -7.11
C SER A 203 22.88 1.61 -6.10
N ARG A 204 23.20 2.90 -6.19
CA ARG A 204 23.96 3.64 -5.16
C ARG A 204 23.08 4.66 -4.44
N LYS A 205 21.75 4.48 -4.55
CA LYS A 205 20.75 5.14 -3.71
C LYS A 205 20.21 4.13 -2.70
N ILE A 206 19.94 4.59 -1.49
CA ILE A 206 19.30 3.81 -0.44
C ILE A 206 18.29 4.68 0.29
N HIS A 207 17.08 4.17 0.53
CA HIS A 207 16.14 4.83 1.43
C HIS A 207 16.32 4.25 2.84
N ILE A 208 16.59 5.12 3.81
CA ILE A 208 16.96 4.73 5.18
C ILE A 208 15.81 4.81 6.19
N GLY A 209 14.59 5.14 5.75
CA GLY A 209 13.41 5.23 6.60
C GLY A 209 13.41 6.45 7.50
N MET A 210 13.39 6.23 8.82
CA MET A 210 13.42 7.22 9.92
C MET A 210 12.10 7.99 10.13
N ASP A 211 10.99 7.47 9.64
CA ASP A 211 9.64 7.99 9.84
C ASP A 211 9.02 7.54 11.16
N GLU A 212 8.03 8.29 11.59
CA GLU A 212 7.10 7.98 12.70
C GLU A 212 7.73 7.57 14.04
N ALA A 213 8.96 8.03 14.32
CA ALA A 213 9.66 7.76 15.57
C ALA A 213 9.22 8.72 16.71
N GLU A 214 7.90 8.77 17.00
CA GLU A 214 7.33 9.72 17.96
C GLU A 214 7.90 9.55 19.38
N MET A 215 8.21 8.31 19.77
CA MET A 215 8.74 7.98 21.11
C MET A 215 10.27 7.99 21.18
N LEU A 216 10.95 8.49 20.13
CA LEU A 216 12.42 8.59 20.12
C LEU A 216 12.94 9.36 21.35
N GLY A 217 13.83 8.73 22.09
CA GLY A 217 14.42 9.30 23.29
C GLY A 217 13.52 9.27 24.52
N LYS A 218 12.45 8.44 24.54
CA LYS A 218 11.49 8.35 25.66
C LYS A 218 11.49 7.02 26.41
N GLY A 219 12.38 6.11 26.07
CA GLY A 219 12.46 4.79 26.70
C GLY A 219 13.78 4.55 27.41
N LYS A 220 14.44 3.49 27.01
CA LYS A 220 15.77 3.11 27.51
C LYS A 220 16.81 4.21 27.29
N TYR A 221 16.70 4.95 26.16
CA TYR A 221 17.55 6.09 25.89
C TYR A 221 17.48 7.14 27.00
N GLU A 222 16.27 7.59 27.39
CA GLU A 222 16.09 8.59 28.44
C GLU A 222 16.61 8.10 29.81
N ALA A 223 16.44 6.80 30.08
CA ALA A 223 16.94 6.20 31.32
C ALA A 223 18.48 6.20 31.39
N LEU A 224 19.16 6.08 30.24
CA LEU A 224 20.63 6.04 30.17
C LEU A 224 21.26 7.43 30.07
N HIS A 225 20.65 8.37 29.34
CA HIS A 225 21.25 9.65 28.94
C HIS A 225 20.53 10.87 29.54
N GLY A 226 19.37 10.67 30.16
CA GLY A 226 18.49 11.75 30.60
C GLY A 226 17.62 12.31 29.47
N PRO A 227 16.73 13.27 29.77
CA PRO A 227 15.85 13.87 28.77
C PRO A 227 16.65 14.74 27.79
N GLU A 228 16.40 14.54 26.49
CA GLU A 228 17.02 15.28 25.40
C GLU A 228 15.99 15.70 24.34
N ASN A 229 16.30 16.73 23.56
CA ASN A 229 15.47 17.16 22.45
C ASN A 229 15.46 16.11 21.33
N ARG A 230 14.27 15.64 20.94
CA ARG A 230 14.08 14.59 19.94
C ARG A 230 14.70 14.92 18.59
N THR A 231 14.61 16.18 18.14
CA THR A 231 15.21 16.62 16.86
C THR A 231 16.74 16.53 16.91
N SER A 232 17.35 16.85 18.04
CA SER A 232 18.80 16.72 18.22
C SER A 232 19.26 15.27 18.17
N ILE A 233 18.51 14.37 18.81
CA ILE A 233 18.76 12.91 18.75
C ILE A 233 18.65 12.42 17.30
N LEU A 234 17.56 12.79 16.61
CA LEU A 234 17.32 12.40 15.22
C LEU A 234 18.43 12.88 14.27
N LEU A 235 18.83 14.14 14.37
CA LEU A 235 19.89 14.72 13.52
C LEU A 235 21.24 14.06 13.76
N ARG A 236 21.59 13.77 15.01
CA ARG A 236 22.80 13.04 15.36
C ARG A 236 22.80 11.62 14.80
N HIS A 237 21.68 10.91 14.94
CA HIS A 237 21.51 9.57 14.39
C HIS A 237 21.56 9.58 12.85
N LEU A 238 20.87 10.52 12.19
CA LEU A 238 20.92 10.71 10.74
C LEU A 238 22.35 10.92 10.24
N ASN A 239 23.13 11.79 10.90
CA ASN A 239 24.53 12.03 10.55
C ASN A 239 25.36 10.74 10.63
N ARG A 240 25.12 9.92 11.65
CA ARG A 240 25.80 8.64 11.82
C ARG A 240 25.43 7.63 10.73
N VAL A 241 24.15 7.46 10.45
CA VAL A 241 23.66 6.53 9.42
C VAL A 241 24.14 6.95 8.03
N THR A 242 24.05 8.23 7.70
CA THR A 242 24.54 8.74 6.40
C THR A 242 26.04 8.65 6.25
N ALA A 243 26.83 8.75 7.34
CA ALA A 243 28.26 8.48 7.31
C ALA A 243 28.52 7.01 6.92
N ILE A 244 27.79 6.06 7.51
CA ILE A 244 27.87 4.65 7.13
C ILE A 244 27.45 4.47 5.66
N CYS A 245 26.37 5.11 5.20
CA CYS A 245 25.96 5.05 3.79
C CYS A 245 27.09 5.46 2.84
N ARG A 246 27.78 6.58 3.15
CA ARG A 246 28.89 7.08 2.33
C ARG A 246 30.08 6.12 2.28
N GLU A 247 30.40 5.42 3.38
CA GLU A 247 31.46 4.39 3.40
C GLU A 247 31.21 3.28 2.38
N TYR A 248 29.92 2.96 2.11
CA TYR A 248 29.50 1.96 1.12
C TYR A 248 29.09 2.57 -0.23
N GLY A 249 29.34 3.86 -0.44
CA GLY A 249 29.09 4.57 -1.71
C GLY A 249 27.62 4.90 -1.98
N PHE A 250 26.76 4.90 -0.95
CA PHE A 250 25.36 5.27 -1.10
C PHE A 250 25.11 6.76 -0.89
N THR A 251 24.16 7.31 -1.65
CA THR A 251 23.41 8.52 -1.32
C THR A 251 22.09 8.12 -0.64
N ALA A 252 21.73 8.83 0.44
CA ALA A 252 20.59 8.47 1.26
C ALA A 252 19.33 9.26 0.87
N LYS A 253 18.18 8.59 0.87
CA LYS A 253 16.83 9.16 0.91
C LYS A 253 16.23 8.87 2.29
N MET A 254 15.44 9.79 2.86
CA MET A 254 14.73 9.54 4.12
C MET A 254 13.35 10.19 4.12
N TRP A 255 12.43 9.63 4.88
CA TRP A 255 11.16 10.29 5.17
C TRP A 255 11.38 11.54 6.01
N SER A 256 10.67 12.61 5.71
CA SER A 256 10.90 13.94 6.31
C SER A 256 9.89 14.33 7.38
N ASP A 257 8.89 13.48 7.67
CA ASP A 257 7.77 13.78 8.57
C ASP A 257 8.21 14.17 9.97
N MET A 258 9.27 13.54 10.51
CA MET A 258 9.78 13.84 11.84
C MET A 258 10.27 15.29 11.99
N PHE A 259 10.86 15.88 10.93
CA PHE A 259 11.24 17.28 10.93
C PHE A 259 10.01 18.20 10.88
N VAL A 260 9.04 17.86 10.06
CA VAL A 260 7.80 18.65 9.94
C VAL A 260 6.95 18.55 11.21
N LYS A 261 6.87 17.38 11.83
CA LYS A 261 6.21 17.19 13.13
C LYS A 261 6.90 18.02 14.22
N ALA A 262 8.25 18.06 14.23
CA ALA A 262 9.02 18.89 15.16
C ALA A 262 8.69 20.38 15.00
N LEU A 263 8.70 20.90 13.77
CA LEU A 263 8.32 22.31 13.50
C LEU A 263 6.90 22.61 13.95
N ARG A 264 5.94 21.76 13.59
CA ARG A 264 4.52 21.96 13.96
C ARG A 264 4.22 21.88 15.45
N SER A 265 5.12 21.32 16.25
CA SER A 265 5.03 21.33 17.72
C SER A 265 5.49 22.63 18.37
N LEU A 266 6.02 23.57 17.59
CA LEU A 266 6.55 24.85 18.03
C LEU A 266 5.63 26.00 17.59
N PRO A 267 5.67 27.16 18.30
CA PRO A 267 5.09 28.41 17.80
C PRO A 267 5.67 28.78 16.42
N GLU A 268 4.85 29.34 15.53
CA GLU A 268 5.28 29.66 14.16
C GLU A 268 6.45 30.66 14.09
N GLU A 269 6.56 31.55 15.07
CA GLU A 269 7.67 32.50 15.21
C GLU A 269 9.03 31.82 15.45
N GLU A 270 9.05 30.59 15.96
CA GLU A 270 10.26 29.82 16.18
C GLU A 270 10.71 29.01 14.96
N TRP A 271 9.81 28.78 13.98
CA TRP A 271 10.08 27.96 12.79
C TRP A 271 11.35 28.40 12.04
N PRO A 272 11.61 29.70 11.75
CA PRO A 272 12.77 30.09 10.96
C PRO A 272 14.12 29.69 11.58
N ALA A 273 14.20 29.65 12.91
CA ALA A 273 15.41 29.23 13.61
C ALA A 273 15.62 27.72 13.51
N HIS A 274 14.54 26.93 13.69
CA HIS A 274 14.56 25.48 13.61
C HIS A 274 14.73 24.96 12.17
N GLU A 275 14.08 25.60 11.19
CA GLU A 275 14.28 25.33 9.76
C GLU A 275 15.77 25.48 9.39
N ARG A 276 16.42 26.56 9.85
CA ARG A 276 17.83 26.80 9.63
C ARG A 276 18.70 25.73 10.31
N GLN A 277 18.40 25.40 11.56
CA GLN A 277 19.11 24.32 12.27
C GLN A 277 19.01 22.99 11.52
N ILE A 278 17.80 22.60 11.08
CA ILE A 278 17.60 21.36 10.33
C ILE A 278 18.40 21.41 9.02
N ARG A 279 18.28 22.50 8.26
CA ARG A 279 18.96 22.68 6.97
C ARG A 279 20.49 22.60 7.09
N GLU A 280 21.07 23.17 8.16
CA GLU A 280 22.52 23.16 8.41
C GLU A 280 23.03 21.79 8.87
N GLN A 281 22.18 20.99 9.52
CA GLN A 281 22.59 19.72 10.13
C GLN A 281 22.17 18.48 9.33
N VAL A 282 21.21 18.60 8.39
CA VAL A 282 20.93 17.51 7.44
C VAL A 282 22.15 17.32 6.53
N PRO A 283 22.72 16.11 6.48
CA PRO A 283 23.94 15.86 5.71
C PRO A 283 23.73 16.12 4.23
N GLU A 284 24.69 16.80 3.59
CA GLU A 284 24.69 17.06 2.15
C GLU A 284 24.50 15.76 1.34
N GLY A 285 23.68 15.82 0.29
CA GLY A 285 23.31 14.68 -0.55
C GLY A 285 22.24 13.77 0.06
N THR A 286 21.65 14.16 1.20
CA THR A 286 20.46 13.45 1.74
C THR A 286 19.20 14.02 1.13
N GLN A 287 18.44 13.19 0.39
CA GLN A 287 17.16 13.58 -0.17
C GLN A 287 16.06 13.44 0.88
N LEU A 288 15.31 14.52 1.13
CA LEU A 288 14.12 14.51 1.98
C LEU A 288 12.89 14.12 1.17
N VAL A 289 12.24 13.04 1.58
CA VAL A 289 11.02 12.54 0.93
C VAL A 289 9.80 13.03 1.68
N TYR A 290 9.08 13.98 1.09
CA TYR A 290 7.78 14.41 1.57
C TYR A 290 6.71 13.42 1.14
N TRP A 291 5.96 12.87 2.10
CA TRP A 291 4.81 11.99 1.82
C TRP A 291 3.50 12.60 2.30
N ASP A 292 2.46 12.48 1.49
CA ASP A 292 1.09 12.81 1.86
C ASP A 292 0.09 12.00 1.00
N TYR A 293 -0.75 11.22 1.66
CA TYR A 293 -1.73 10.34 1.04
C TYR A 293 -3.17 10.81 1.26
N TYR A 294 -3.37 11.92 2.00
CA TYR A 294 -4.64 12.30 2.60
C TYR A 294 -5.22 13.59 2.04
N ALA A 295 -4.38 14.50 1.56
CA ALA A 295 -4.81 15.83 1.20
C ALA A 295 -5.77 15.83 0.00
N ARG A 296 -6.85 16.60 0.14
CA ARG A 296 -7.90 16.78 -0.88
C ARG A 296 -7.93 18.21 -1.42
N GLN A 297 -6.88 18.97 -1.16
CA GLN A 297 -6.70 20.35 -1.61
C GLN A 297 -5.26 20.54 -2.07
N LYS A 298 -5.09 21.12 -3.28
CA LYS A 298 -3.77 21.34 -3.89
C LYS A 298 -2.89 22.25 -3.02
N GLU A 299 -3.50 23.28 -2.40
CA GLU A 299 -2.80 24.27 -1.58
C GLU A 299 -2.06 23.64 -0.39
N LYS A 300 -2.51 22.47 0.09
CA LYS A 300 -1.79 21.73 1.13
C LYS A 300 -0.50 21.14 0.60
N TYR A 301 -0.51 20.58 -0.60
CA TYR A 301 0.70 20.09 -1.27
C TYR A 301 1.68 21.23 -1.56
N ASP A 302 1.21 22.33 -2.15
CA ASP A 302 2.01 23.52 -2.44
C ASP A 302 2.71 24.06 -1.19
N ARG A 303 1.98 24.21 -0.10
CA ARG A 303 2.51 24.68 1.18
C ARG A 303 3.56 23.74 1.75
N ASN A 304 3.31 22.43 1.69
CA ASN A 304 4.24 21.44 2.24
C ASN A 304 5.51 21.28 1.37
N ILE A 305 5.41 21.31 0.05
CA ILE A 305 6.59 21.30 -0.83
C ILE A 305 7.47 22.54 -0.53
N LYS A 306 6.86 23.73 -0.40
CA LYS A 306 7.58 24.94 -0.03
C LYS A 306 8.23 24.85 1.34
N LEU A 307 7.56 24.23 2.33
CA LEU A 307 8.14 23.97 3.65
C LEU A 307 9.38 23.08 3.55
N HIS A 308 9.27 21.94 2.86
CA HIS A 308 10.39 21.00 2.71
C HIS A 308 11.60 21.63 2.01
N ARG A 309 11.37 22.52 1.04
CA ARG A 309 12.46 23.26 0.37
C ARG A 309 13.18 24.28 1.25
N ARG A 310 12.57 24.68 2.36
CA ARG A 310 13.30 25.45 3.38
C ARG A 310 14.24 24.59 4.21
N LEU A 311 13.95 23.26 4.29
CA LEU A 311 14.76 22.29 5.04
C LEU A 311 15.87 21.66 4.19
N SER A 312 15.67 21.50 2.87
CA SER A 312 16.66 20.91 1.95
C SER A 312 16.41 21.39 0.52
N ASP A 313 17.48 21.43 -0.29
CA ASP A 313 17.38 21.68 -1.73
C ASP A 313 16.98 20.41 -2.50
N ASP A 314 17.28 19.21 -1.94
CA ASP A 314 16.93 17.91 -2.55
C ASP A 314 15.68 17.34 -1.88
N VAL A 315 14.54 17.61 -2.49
CA VAL A 315 13.21 17.18 -2.01
C VAL A 315 12.52 16.37 -3.09
N SER A 316 12.02 15.18 -2.72
CA SER A 316 11.14 14.35 -3.54
C SER A 316 9.76 14.22 -2.91
N PHE A 317 8.80 13.72 -3.68
CA PHE A 317 7.43 13.49 -3.24
C PHE A 317 7.05 12.01 -3.29
N ALA A 318 6.33 11.54 -2.29
CA ALA A 318 5.72 10.21 -2.26
C ALA A 318 4.20 10.32 -2.05
N GLY A 319 3.43 9.86 -3.05
CA GLY A 319 2.00 9.66 -2.94
C GLY A 319 1.65 8.19 -2.71
N GLY A 320 0.37 7.87 -2.58
CA GLY A 320 -0.07 6.53 -2.21
C GLY A 320 -1.18 5.96 -3.08
N ALA A 321 -1.05 4.70 -3.47
CA ALA A 321 -2.14 3.89 -3.98
C ALA A 321 -2.78 3.15 -2.81
N TRP A 322 -3.91 3.64 -2.34
CA TRP A 322 -4.56 3.18 -1.12
C TRP A 322 -5.10 1.75 -1.23
N LYS A 323 -4.28 0.80 -0.83
CA LYS A 323 -4.64 -0.62 -0.65
C LYS A 323 -4.53 -1.10 0.80
N TRP A 324 -4.20 -0.24 1.74
CA TRP A 324 -3.90 -0.58 3.14
C TRP A 324 -5.05 -0.40 4.12
N SER A 325 -6.23 0.03 3.65
CA SER A 325 -7.40 0.22 4.52
C SER A 325 -8.18 -1.07 4.80
N GLY A 326 -7.85 -2.18 4.17
CA GLY A 326 -8.52 -3.47 4.29
C GLY A 326 -8.47 -4.26 3.00
N PHE A 327 -9.49 -5.06 2.71
CA PHE A 327 -9.52 -5.96 1.54
C PHE A 327 -9.72 -5.25 0.21
N ALA A 328 -10.48 -4.16 0.20
CA ALA A 328 -10.75 -3.37 -1.01
C ALA A 328 -9.92 -2.08 -1.01
N PRO A 329 -9.46 -1.60 -2.19
CA PRO A 329 -8.70 -0.37 -2.30
C PRO A 329 -9.60 0.88 -2.18
N LEU A 330 -8.96 2.06 -2.10
CA LEU A 330 -9.62 3.37 -2.18
C LEU A 330 -9.10 4.13 -3.42
N LEU A 331 -9.43 3.63 -4.63
CA LEU A 331 -8.84 4.13 -5.87
C LEU A 331 -9.31 5.53 -6.25
N ASP A 332 -10.58 5.87 -6.04
CA ASP A 332 -11.07 7.23 -6.36
C ASP A 332 -10.41 8.28 -5.46
N HIS A 333 -10.23 7.96 -4.16
CA HIS A 333 -9.45 8.82 -3.27
C HIS A 333 -7.98 8.92 -3.70
N SER A 334 -7.37 7.78 -4.05
CA SER A 334 -5.99 7.75 -4.55
C SER A 334 -5.82 8.58 -5.81
N MET A 335 -6.78 8.49 -6.74
CA MET A 335 -6.77 9.27 -7.99
C MET A 335 -6.86 10.77 -7.71
N LEU A 336 -7.79 11.19 -6.85
CA LEU A 336 -7.96 12.60 -6.45
C LEU A 336 -6.69 13.14 -5.80
N ALA A 337 -6.17 12.45 -4.79
CA ALA A 337 -4.95 12.86 -4.08
C ALA A 337 -3.74 12.91 -5.03
N SER A 338 -3.58 11.90 -5.89
CA SER A 338 -2.50 11.83 -6.88
C SER A 338 -2.57 12.98 -7.89
N ARG A 339 -3.76 13.30 -8.40
CA ARG A 339 -3.94 14.42 -9.33
C ARG A 339 -3.47 15.73 -8.73
N LEU A 340 -3.94 16.08 -7.53
CA LEU A 340 -3.60 17.31 -6.84
C LEU A 340 -2.11 17.39 -6.47
N ALA A 341 -1.55 16.25 -6.03
CA ALA A 341 -0.14 16.17 -5.67
C ALA A 341 0.79 16.31 -6.87
N LEU A 342 0.51 15.58 -7.96
CA LEU A 342 1.36 15.63 -9.17
C LEU A 342 1.27 16.98 -9.87
N GLU A 343 0.11 17.64 -9.87
CA GLU A 343 -0.05 19.02 -10.33
C GLU A 343 0.88 19.96 -9.55
N SER A 344 0.86 19.87 -8.23
CA SER A 344 1.75 20.65 -7.36
C SER A 344 3.24 20.31 -7.60
N CYS A 345 3.57 19.02 -7.76
CA CYS A 345 4.94 18.60 -8.08
C CYS A 345 5.45 19.20 -9.40
N LEU A 346 4.63 19.19 -10.45
CA LEU A 346 4.96 19.79 -11.75
C LEU A 346 5.18 21.30 -11.63
N GLU A 347 4.27 22.02 -10.98
CA GLU A 347 4.36 23.47 -10.80
C GLU A 347 5.57 23.91 -9.98
N HIS A 348 5.91 23.12 -8.94
CA HIS A 348 7.06 23.40 -8.10
C HIS A 348 8.36 22.74 -8.59
N GLY A 349 8.37 22.06 -9.73
CA GLY A 349 9.57 21.44 -10.30
C GLY A 349 10.19 20.38 -9.37
N VAL A 350 9.37 19.56 -8.70
CA VAL A 350 9.84 18.36 -8.00
C VAL A 350 10.30 17.35 -9.05
N SER A 351 11.55 16.90 -8.95
CA SER A 351 12.16 16.06 -10.00
C SER A 351 11.94 14.57 -9.81
N ASP A 352 11.69 14.13 -8.59
CA ASP A 352 11.58 12.72 -8.23
C ASP A 352 10.24 12.47 -7.53
N VAL A 353 9.45 11.54 -8.09
CA VAL A 353 8.15 11.16 -7.52
C VAL A 353 8.07 9.66 -7.32
N MET A 354 7.47 9.28 -6.21
CA MET A 354 7.29 7.89 -5.80
C MET A 354 5.80 7.61 -5.58
N LEU A 355 5.33 6.48 -6.07
CA LEU A 355 4.03 5.92 -5.69
C LEU A 355 4.24 4.79 -4.70
N THR A 356 3.70 4.91 -3.48
CA THR A 356 3.75 3.87 -2.46
C THR A 356 2.52 2.99 -2.49
N ALA A 357 2.68 1.72 -2.09
CA ALA A 357 1.59 0.74 -1.98
C ALA A 357 1.74 -0.06 -0.68
N TRP A 358 1.37 0.57 0.44
CA TRP A 358 1.49 -0.03 1.77
C TRP A 358 0.58 -1.24 1.97
N GLY A 359 1.01 -2.14 2.85
CA GLY A 359 0.27 -3.34 3.23
C GLY A 359 -0.19 -3.36 4.69
N ASP A 360 -0.36 -2.19 5.30
CA ASP A 360 -0.65 -2.03 6.72
C ASP A 360 -1.71 -3.00 7.23
N ASN A 361 -1.53 -3.41 8.48
CA ASN A 361 -2.46 -4.29 9.19
C ASN A 361 -2.84 -5.57 8.42
N GLY A 362 -1.84 -6.25 7.82
CA GLY A 362 -2.00 -7.62 7.35
C GLY A 362 -1.93 -7.85 5.85
N ASN A 363 -1.79 -6.80 5.03
CA ASN A 363 -1.73 -6.88 3.57
C ASN A 363 -2.94 -7.61 2.95
N GLU A 364 -4.13 -7.22 3.37
CA GLU A 364 -5.39 -7.88 2.99
C GLU A 364 -5.81 -7.60 1.53
N CYS A 365 -5.47 -6.42 0.99
CA CYS A 365 -5.80 -6.02 -0.37
C CYS A 365 -4.76 -6.49 -1.39
N ASP A 366 -5.22 -6.90 -2.56
CA ASP A 366 -4.35 -7.38 -3.65
C ASP A 366 -3.44 -6.29 -4.19
N LEU A 367 -2.18 -6.65 -4.51
CA LEU A 367 -1.20 -5.74 -5.11
C LEU A 367 -1.70 -5.13 -6.43
N TRP A 368 -2.35 -5.91 -7.27
CA TRP A 368 -2.74 -5.46 -8.60
C TRP A 368 -3.87 -4.43 -8.60
N THR A 369 -4.54 -4.23 -7.46
CA THR A 369 -5.50 -3.12 -7.32
C THR A 369 -4.86 -1.74 -7.46
N THR A 370 -3.54 -1.63 -7.32
CA THR A 370 -2.79 -0.37 -7.48
C THR A 370 -2.54 0.04 -8.94
N LEU A 371 -2.76 -0.87 -9.90
CA LEU A 371 -2.44 -0.66 -11.32
C LEU A 371 -3.05 0.61 -11.94
N PRO A 372 -4.31 1.01 -11.65
CA PRO A 372 -4.84 2.27 -12.17
C PRO A 372 -4.02 3.50 -11.76
N ILE A 373 -3.59 3.55 -10.51
CA ILE A 373 -2.80 4.68 -10.01
C ILE A 373 -1.37 4.65 -10.56
N MET A 374 -0.78 3.45 -10.69
CA MET A 374 0.52 3.29 -11.35
C MET A 374 0.47 3.80 -12.80
N GLN A 375 -0.56 3.42 -13.56
CA GLN A 375 -0.73 3.89 -14.93
C GLN A 375 -0.91 5.41 -14.98
N TYR A 376 -1.69 5.98 -14.06
CA TYR A 376 -1.91 7.43 -13.98
C TYR A 376 -0.61 8.20 -13.74
N TYR A 377 0.22 7.78 -12.78
CA TYR A 377 1.54 8.37 -12.53
C TYR A 377 2.44 8.35 -13.78
N ALA A 378 2.42 7.23 -14.50
CA ALA A 378 3.17 7.10 -15.74
C ALA A 378 2.68 8.08 -16.82
N GLU A 379 1.36 8.18 -17.03
CA GLU A 379 0.82 9.11 -18.03
C GLU A 379 1.15 10.56 -17.68
N VAL A 380 1.00 10.98 -16.43
CA VAL A 380 1.38 12.34 -15.99
C VAL A 380 2.87 12.59 -16.19
N CYS A 381 3.73 11.63 -15.86
CA CYS A 381 5.18 11.76 -16.03
C CYS A 381 5.58 11.98 -17.49
N HIS A 382 4.98 11.22 -18.40
CA HIS A 382 5.38 11.24 -19.82
C HIS A 382 4.67 12.32 -20.65
N THR A 383 3.50 12.79 -20.23
CA THR A 383 2.75 13.85 -20.94
C THR A 383 2.93 15.23 -20.30
N GLY A 384 3.14 15.30 -19.00
CA GLY A 384 3.10 16.54 -18.21
C GLY A 384 1.69 17.08 -17.98
N ALA A 385 0.66 16.35 -18.37
CA ALA A 385 -0.74 16.70 -18.13
C ALA A 385 -1.28 15.90 -16.94
N VAL A 386 -2.07 16.53 -16.08
CA VAL A 386 -2.74 15.85 -14.95
C VAL A 386 -4.15 15.41 -15.30
N ASP A 387 -4.77 16.00 -16.30
CA ASP A 387 -6.08 15.60 -16.81
C ASP A 387 -5.91 14.56 -17.92
N ILE A 388 -5.76 13.30 -17.50
CA ILE A 388 -5.65 12.15 -18.40
C ILE A 388 -7.05 11.61 -18.67
N SER A 389 -7.42 11.49 -19.95
CA SER A 389 -8.74 10.97 -20.32
C SER A 389 -8.90 9.50 -19.96
N GLN A 390 -10.13 9.10 -19.65
CA GLN A 390 -10.46 7.70 -19.37
C GLN A 390 -10.09 6.78 -20.55
N ASP A 391 -10.28 7.22 -21.79
CA ASP A 391 -9.91 6.44 -22.97
C ASP A 391 -8.42 6.11 -23.01
N VAL A 392 -7.57 7.08 -22.66
CA VAL A 392 -6.12 6.86 -22.54
C VAL A 392 -5.83 5.85 -21.44
N MET A 393 -6.42 6.03 -20.24
CA MET A 393 -6.22 5.12 -19.12
C MET A 393 -6.66 3.69 -19.47
N THR A 394 -7.83 3.53 -20.09
CA THR A 394 -8.35 2.23 -20.54
C THR A 394 -7.43 1.56 -21.55
N ALA A 395 -7.04 2.28 -22.59
CA ALA A 395 -6.21 1.74 -23.65
C ALA A 395 -4.80 1.38 -23.17
N ARG A 396 -4.18 2.24 -22.35
CA ARG A 396 -2.85 2.00 -21.81
C ARG A 396 -2.83 0.88 -20.78
N MET A 397 -3.77 0.86 -19.84
CA MET A 397 -3.85 -0.19 -18.83
C MET A 397 -4.11 -1.56 -19.46
N GLN A 398 -5.00 -1.64 -20.46
CA GLN A 398 -5.25 -2.87 -21.21
C GLN A 398 -3.98 -3.44 -21.83
N VAL A 399 -3.15 -2.61 -22.46
CA VAL A 399 -1.90 -3.07 -23.09
C VAL A 399 -0.84 -3.41 -22.06
N CYS A 400 -0.64 -2.57 -21.03
CA CYS A 400 0.41 -2.76 -20.05
C CYS A 400 0.17 -3.92 -19.08
N THR A 401 -1.10 -4.33 -18.90
CA THR A 401 -1.47 -5.28 -17.84
C THR A 401 -2.41 -6.40 -18.28
N GLY A 402 -3.13 -6.22 -19.39
CA GLY A 402 -4.20 -7.10 -19.83
C GLY A 402 -5.49 -6.97 -19.00
N ILE A 403 -5.63 -5.91 -18.19
CA ILE A 403 -6.77 -5.70 -17.28
C ILE A 403 -7.54 -4.46 -17.72
N ARG A 404 -8.87 -4.52 -17.65
CA ARG A 404 -9.73 -3.37 -17.92
C ARG A 404 -9.67 -2.37 -16.77
N TYR A 405 -9.43 -1.12 -17.12
CA TYR A 405 -9.33 0.00 -16.17
C TYR A 405 -10.57 0.14 -15.31
N GLU A 406 -11.75 0.13 -15.93
CA GLU A 406 -13.05 0.32 -15.27
C GLU A 406 -13.34 -0.79 -14.27
N ASP A 407 -13.03 -2.04 -14.61
CA ASP A 407 -13.25 -3.18 -13.74
C ASP A 407 -12.34 -3.10 -12.49
N MET A 408 -11.09 -2.67 -12.65
CA MET A 408 -10.20 -2.50 -11.51
C MET A 408 -10.63 -1.31 -10.62
N MET A 409 -11.04 -0.18 -11.21
CA MET A 409 -11.59 0.94 -10.45
C MET A 409 -12.83 0.54 -9.65
N ALA A 410 -13.69 -0.32 -10.22
CA ALA A 410 -14.92 -0.80 -9.57
C ALA A 410 -14.66 -1.60 -8.28
N THR A 411 -13.45 -2.14 -8.06
CA THR A 411 -13.10 -2.84 -6.79
C THR A 411 -13.22 -1.93 -5.57
N SER A 412 -13.05 -0.61 -5.72
CA SER A 412 -13.22 0.37 -4.64
C SER A 412 -14.65 0.50 -4.13
N ARG A 413 -15.64 0.07 -4.94
CA ARG A 413 -17.05 0.21 -4.57
C ARG A 413 -17.43 -0.57 -3.33
N LEU A 414 -16.66 -1.61 -2.97
CA LEU A 414 -16.87 -2.34 -1.72
C LEU A 414 -16.69 -1.44 -0.47
N ASN A 415 -15.93 -0.34 -0.62
CA ASN A 415 -15.72 0.67 0.44
C ASN A 415 -16.61 1.91 0.28
N TYR A 416 -17.27 2.10 -0.86
CA TYR A 416 -18.16 3.24 -1.13
C TYR A 416 -19.62 2.84 -0.90
N VAL A 417 -19.95 2.58 0.36
CA VAL A 417 -21.29 2.21 0.82
C VAL A 417 -22.24 3.42 0.80
N PRO A 418 -23.59 3.23 0.93
CA PRO A 418 -24.57 4.32 0.75
C PRO A 418 -24.30 5.60 1.56
N ASN A 419 -23.79 5.49 2.78
CA ASN A 419 -23.41 6.64 3.61
C ASN A 419 -21.95 7.10 3.45
N ASN A 420 -21.20 6.51 2.52
CA ASN A 420 -19.86 6.94 2.11
C ASN A 420 -19.70 6.76 0.58
N PRO A 421 -20.43 7.53 -0.24
CA PRO A 421 -20.38 7.38 -1.71
C PRO A 421 -19.04 7.80 -2.30
N ALA A 422 -18.75 7.38 -3.51
CA ALA A 422 -17.51 7.69 -4.24
C ALA A 422 -17.49 9.14 -4.77
N PRO A 423 -16.36 9.85 -4.72
CA PRO A 423 -15.14 9.54 -3.96
C PRO A 423 -15.42 9.67 -2.46
N GLY A 424 -15.24 8.64 -1.67
CA GLY A 424 -15.69 8.54 -0.28
C GLY A 424 -15.58 9.82 0.55
N MET A 425 -16.53 10.06 1.45
CA MET A 425 -16.54 11.22 2.35
C MET A 425 -15.31 11.22 3.25
N ILE A 426 -14.87 10.05 3.68
CA ILE A 426 -13.63 9.80 4.41
C ILE A 426 -12.86 8.62 3.82
N SER A 427 -11.57 8.52 4.13
CA SER A 427 -10.69 7.45 3.65
C SER A 427 -10.83 6.21 4.54
N ALA A 428 -11.94 5.48 4.40
CA ALA A 428 -12.32 4.38 5.27
C ALA A 428 -12.42 3.04 4.54
N GLY A 429 -12.32 1.95 5.31
CA GLY A 429 -12.43 0.58 4.82
C GLY A 429 -13.64 -0.18 5.36
N PRO A 430 -14.91 0.22 5.10
CA PRO A 430 -16.08 -0.44 5.66
C PRO A 430 -16.17 -1.92 5.31
N ALA A 431 -15.67 -2.34 4.15
CA ALA A 431 -15.60 -3.76 3.79
C ALA A 431 -14.80 -4.59 4.82
N LYS A 432 -13.80 -4.00 5.49
CA LYS A 432 -13.03 -4.67 6.54
C LYS A 432 -13.78 -4.71 7.87
N TYR A 433 -14.21 -3.56 8.38
CA TYR A 433 -14.79 -3.56 9.72
C TYR A 433 -16.21 -4.13 9.76
N PHE A 434 -17.02 -4.05 8.71
CA PHE A 434 -18.28 -4.79 8.63
C PHE A 434 -18.07 -6.31 8.55
N LEU A 435 -16.96 -6.76 7.93
CA LEU A 435 -16.61 -8.18 7.93
C LEU A 435 -16.26 -8.66 9.35
N TYR A 436 -15.40 -7.93 10.03
CA TYR A 436 -14.78 -8.42 11.27
C TYR A 436 -15.55 -8.09 12.54
N GLN A 437 -16.41 -7.06 12.56
CA GLN A 437 -17.17 -6.72 13.78
C GLN A 437 -17.90 -7.92 14.34
N ASP A 438 -17.85 -8.08 15.68
CA ASP A 438 -18.60 -9.12 16.37
C ASP A 438 -20.10 -8.84 16.30
N PRO A 439 -20.93 -9.81 15.85
CA PRO A 439 -22.36 -9.59 15.64
C PRO A 439 -23.15 -9.41 16.95
N MET A 440 -22.65 -9.93 18.09
CA MET A 440 -23.29 -9.75 19.39
C MET A 440 -22.96 -8.37 19.99
N LEU A 441 -21.69 -7.89 19.77
CA LEU A 441 -21.24 -6.60 20.30
C LEU A 441 -21.68 -5.42 19.42
N GLY A 442 -21.70 -5.57 18.10
CA GLY A 442 -22.19 -4.59 17.15
C GLY A 442 -21.49 -3.22 17.22
N LEU A 443 -20.15 -3.20 17.37
CA LEU A 443 -19.37 -1.97 17.58
C LEU A 443 -19.56 -0.92 16.49
N TYR A 444 -19.90 -1.34 15.26
CA TYR A 444 -20.12 -0.47 14.10
C TYR A 444 -21.59 -0.35 13.68
N ASP A 445 -22.53 -0.90 14.44
CA ASP A 445 -23.97 -0.92 14.07
C ASP A 445 -24.53 0.48 13.80
N ARG A 446 -24.03 1.52 14.52
CA ARG A 446 -24.42 2.92 14.32
C ARG A 446 -23.87 3.56 13.05
N HIS A 447 -22.95 2.87 12.35
CA HIS A 447 -22.30 3.32 11.14
C HIS A 447 -22.79 2.58 9.88
N VAL A 448 -23.80 1.73 10.01
CA VAL A 448 -24.39 0.95 8.91
C VAL A 448 -25.72 1.58 8.47
N ASP A 449 -25.85 1.86 7.18
CA ASP A 449 -27.16 2.07 6.56
C ASP A 449 -27.81 0.70 6.28
N ALA A 450 -28.54 0.20 7.26
CA ALA A 450 -29.17 -1.12 7.19
C ALA A 450 -30.16 -1.26 6.02
N ALA A 451 -30.77 -0.17 5.57
CA ALA A 451 -31.74 -0.20 4.47
C ALA A 451 -31.08 -0.46 3.09
N GLY A 452 -29.85 -0.05 2.90
CA GLY A 452 -29.17 -0.09 1.59
C GLY A 452 -27.93 -0.97 1.51
N CYS A 453 -27.28 -1.27 2.65
CA CYS A 453 -25.95 -1.87 2.68
C CYS A 453 -25.92 -3.29 2.05
N GLY A 454 -26.86 -4.16 2.39
CA GLY A 454 -26.93 -5.51 1.83
C GLY A 454 -27.17 -5.52 0.32
N ALA A 455 -28.09 -4.68 -0.18
CA ALA A 455 -28.35 -4.52 -1.61
C ALA A 455 -27.13 -3.97 -2.36
N HIS A 456 -26.39 -3.02 -1.75
CA HIS A 456 -25.15 -2.49 -2.28
C HIS A 456 -24.10 -3.60 -2.48
N TYR A 457 -23.86 -4.41 -1.46
CA TYR A 457 -22.88 -5.51 -1.57
C TYR A 457 -23.31 -6.59 -2.55
N ARG A 458 -24.63 -6.84 -2.69
CA ARG A 458 -25.11 -7.72 -3.75
C ARG A 458 -24.78 -7.18 -5.14
N ALA A 459 -25.00 -5.90 -5.39
CA ALA A 459 -24.65 -5.26 -6.65
C ALA A 459 -23.12 -5.30 -6.91
N CYS A 460 -22.31 -5.09 -5.88
CA CYS A 460 -20.86 -5.26 -5.98
C CYS A 460 -20.46 -6.70 -6.36
N ALA A 461 -21.11 -7.71 -5.77
CA ALA A 461 -20.83 -9.12 -6.09
C ALA A 461 -21.15 -9.44 -7.55
N ASP A 462 -22.28 -8.96 -8.07
CA ASP A 462 -22.69 -9.17 -9.46
C ASP A 462 -21.72 -8.47 -10.44
N GLU A 463 -21.28 -7.25 -10.13
CA GLU A 463 -20.28 -6.51 -10.91
C GLU A 463 -18.92 -7.21 -10.92
N MET A 464 -18.42 -7.65 -9.76
CA MET A 464 -17.16 -8.38 -9.67
C MET A 464 -17.22 -9.74 -10.37
N ASN A 465 -18.36 -10.39 -10.39
CA ASN A 465 -18.55 -11.61 -11.18
C ASN A 465 -18.41 -11.38 -12.69
N LEU A 466 -18.94 -10.27 -13.22
CA LEU A 466 -18.77 -9.88 -14.61
C LEU A 466 -17.31 -9.45 -14.89
N ALA A 467 -16.69 -8.73 -13.97
CA ALA A 467 -15.28 -8.33 -14.08
C ALA A 467 -14.35 -9.55 -14.13
N ALA A 468 -14.60 -10.58 -13.31
CA ALA A 468 -13.83 -11.82 -13.32
C ALA A 468 -13.85 -12.52 -14.70
N GLN A 469 -15.00 -12.49 -15.39
CA GLN A 469 -15.15 -13.08 -16.74
C GLN A 469 -14.41 -12.29 -17.83
N ARG A 470 -14.28 -10.97 -17.65
CA ARG A 470 -13.62 -10.09 -18.64
C ARG A 470 -12.10 -9.97 -18.46
N ASN A 471 -11.56 -10.37 -17.28
CA ASN A 471 -10.16 -10.18 -16.93
C ASN A 471 -9.49 -11.54 -16.60
N GLU A 472 -9.34 -12.39 -17.61
CA GLU A 472 -8.82 -13.76 -17.46
C GLU A 472 -7.43 -13.82 -16.79
N ARG A 473 -6.56 -12.84 -17.03
CA ARG A 473 -5.20 -12.81 -16.47
C ARG A 473 -5.14 -12.59 -14.96
N GLU A 474 -6.17 -11.95 -14.39
CA GLU A 474 -6.23 -11.63 -12.95
C GLU A 474 -7.61 -11.96 -12.36
N THR A 475 -8.27 -12.98 -12.89
CA THR A 475 -9.59 -13.45 -12.45
C THR A 475 -9.69 -13.59 -10.94
N VAL A 476 -8.64 -14.07 -10.28
CA VAL A 476 -8.62 -14.32 -8.83
C VAL A 476 -8.86 -13.06 -8.00
N VAL A 477 -8.43 -11.89 -8.47
CA VAL A 477 -8.67 -10.60 -7.78
C VAL A 477 -10.16 -10.33 -7.69
N PHE A 478 -10.86 -10.43 -8.81
CA PHE A 478 -12.29 -10.16 -8.90
C PHE A 478 -13.13 -11.26 -8.23
N GLU A 479 -12.71 -12.53 -8.31
CA GLU A 479 -13.35 -13.62 -7.57
C GLU A 479 -13.27 -13.44 -6.06
N THR A 480 -12.12 -12.97 -5.55
CA THR A 480 -11.94 -12.68 -4.13
C THR A 480 -12.84 -11.53 -3.69
N MET A 481 -12.89 -10.43 -4.47
CA MET A 481 -13.77 -9.30 -4.18
C MET A 481 -15.26 -9.69 -4.25
N LYS A 482 -15.66 -10.52 -5.23
CA LYS A 482 -17.01 -11.07 -5.30
C LYS A 482 -17.37 -11.86 -4.05
N ASN A 483 -16.50 -12.78 -3.62
CA ASN A 483 -16.76 -13.62 -2.46
C ASN A 483 -16.82 -12.80 -1.17
N LEU A 484 -15.99 -11.76 -1.01
CA LEU A 484 -16.11 -10.81 0.09
C LEU A 484 -17.46 -10.08 0.06
N ALA A 485 -17.86 -9.55 -1.08
CA ALA A 485 -19.15 -8.87 -1.24
C ALA A 485 -20.33 -9.78 -0.89
N LEU A 486 -20.28 -11.07 -1.25
CA LEU A 486 -21.30 -12.06 -0.87
C LEU A 486 -21.36 -12.35 0.63
N VAL A 487 -20.23 -12.27 1.36
CA VAL A 487 -20.27 -12.33 2.84
C VAL A 487 -20.94 -11.08 3.38
N LEU A 488 -20.51 -9.91 2.89
CA LEU A 488 -20.98 -8.60 3.38
C LEU A 488 -22.46 -8.36 3.09
N GLU A 489 -23.00 -8.89 1.96
CA GLU A 489 -24.43 -8.88 1.66
C GLU A 489 -25.30 -9.34 2.84
N ARG A 490 -24.83 -10.33 3.60
CA ARG A 490 -25.56 -10.91 4.74
C ARG A 490 -25.09 -10.38 6.08
N LYS A 491 -23.82 -10.00 6.18
CA LYS A 491 -23.20 -9.69 7.46
C LYS A 491 -23.24 -8.21 7.83
N CYS A 492 -23.29 -7.29 6.87
CA CYS A 492 -23.14 -5.85 7.13
C CYS A 492 -24.16 -5.28 8.13
N ASP A 493 -25.40 -5.78 8.13
CA ASP A 493 -26.51 -5.37 9.01
C ASP A 493 -26.95 -6.45 10.01
N PHE A 494 -26.23 -7.58 10.05
CA PHE A 494 -26.64 -8.75 10.85
C PHE A 494 -26.78 -8.41 12.34
N GLY A 495 -25.84 -7.66 12.93
CA GLY A 495 -25.90 -7.25 14.35
C GLY A 495 -27.13 -6.39 14.64
N ILE A 496 -27.49 -5.49 13.72
CA ILE A 496 -28.68 -4.63 13.84
C ILE A 496 -29.96 -5.48 13.82
N ARG A 497 -30.08 -6.39 12.84
CA ARG A 497 -31.25 -7.31 12.74
C ARG A 497 -31.35 -8.21 13.98
N LEU A 498 -30.23 -8.70 14.47
CA LEU A 498 -30.17 -9.54 15.66
C LEU A 498 -30.67 -8.78 16.90
N LYS A 499 -30.19 -7.56 17.14
CA LYS A 499 -30.64 -6.74 18.26
C LYS A 499 -32.11 -6.39 18.13
N GLN A 500 -32.60 -6.01 16.95
CA GLN A 500 -34.00 -5.70 16.72
C GLN A 500 -34.93 -6.90 16.99
N ALA A 501 -34.57 -8.10 16.55
CA ALA A 501 -35.33 -9.32 16.81
C ALA A 501 -35.35 -9.67 18.31
N TYR A 502 -34.23 -9.47 19.02
CA TYR A 502 -34.14 -9.67 20.46
C TYR A 502 -35.00 -8.66 21.24
N ASP A 503 -34.87 -7.36 20.95
CA ASP A 503 -35.64 -6.29 21.58
C ASP A 503 -37.16 -6.46 21.36
N ALA A 504 -37.57 -6.95 20.20
CA ALA A 504 -38.95 -7.25 19.84
C ALA A 504 -39.45 -8.60 20.39
N SER A 505 -38.58 -9.41 21.02
CA SER A 505 -38.87 -10.79 21.41
C SER A 505 -39.40 -11.66 20.26
N ASP A 506 -38.91 -11.39 19.03
CA ASP A 506 -39.25 -12.09 17.79
C ASP A 506 -38.54 -13.45 17.72
N ARG A 507 -39.11 -14.46 18.34
CA ARG A 507 -38.52 -15.81 18.41
C ARG A 507 -38.32 -16.44 17.02
N PRO A 508 -39.29 -16.38 16.06
CA PRO A 508 -39.07 -16.86 14.70
C PRO A 508 -37.93 -16.13 13.98
N GLY A 509 -37.83 -14.80 14.14
CA GLY A 509 -36.75 -13.99 13.59
C GLY A 509 -35.38 -14.39 14.16
N LEU A 510 -35.29 -14.62 15.47
CA LEU A 510 -34.07 -15.11 16.14
C LEU A 510 -33.67 -16.51 15.61
N GLU A 511 -34.63 -17.42 15.40
CA GLU A 511 -34.33 -18.75 14.85
C GLU A 511 -33.78 -18.66 13.44
N ALA A 512 -34.38 -17.83 12.57
CA ALA A 512 -33.89 -17.58 11.22
C ALA A 512 -32.47 -16.98 11.21
N LEU A 513 -32.17 -16.06 12.12
CA LEU A 513 -30.83 -15.49 12.28
C LEU A 513 -29.82 -16.52 12.79
N ALA A 514 -30.21 -17.44 13.67
CA ALA A 514 -29.34 -18.53 14.10
C ALA A 514 -28.98 -19.49 12.94
N GLU A 515 -29.89 -19.70 11.98
CA GLU A 515 -29.63 -20.46 10.77
C GLU A 515 -28.75 -19.66 9.79
N GLU A 516 -29.01 -18.36 9.62
CA GLU A 516 -28.23 -17.47 8.75
C GLU A 516 -26.75 -17.41 9.16
N CYS A 517 -26.41 -17.58 10.46
CA CYS A 517 -25.03 -17.73 10.89
C CYS A 517 -24.30 -18.84 10.14
N GLY A 518 -24.96 -19.96 9.85
CA GLY A 518 -24.41 -21.07 9.07
C GLY A 518 -24.12 -20.68 7.62
N GLU A 519 -25.00 -19.90 7.00
CA GLU A 519 -24.78 -19.37 5.64
C GLU A 519 -23.60 -18.40 5.59
N ILE A 520 -23.51 -17.47 6.56
CA ILE A 520 -22.38 -16.52 6.67
C ILE A 520 -21.05 -17.27 6.82
N ILE A 521 -20.99 -18.32 7.66
CA ILE A 521 -19.81 -19.17 7.79
C ILE A 521 -19.41 -19.79 6.45
N GLN A 522 -20.35 -20.36 5.70
CA GLN A 522 -20.06 -20.99 4.41
C GLN A 522 -19.55 -19.96 3.38
N ARG A 523 -20.15 -18.76 3.36
CA ARG A 523 -19.70 -17.67 2.49
C ARG A 523 -18.30 -17.17 2.89
N THR A 524 -18.04 -17.07 4.20
CA THR A 524 -16.71 -16.69 4.73
C THR A 524 -15.64 -17.72 4.34
N GLU A 525 -15.96 -19.01 4.39
CA GLU A 525 -15.02 -20.07 3.93
C GLU A 525 -14.72 -19.98 2.44
N ARG A 526 -15.72 -19.68 1.59
CA ARG A 526 -15.48 -19.44 0.15
C ARG A 526 -14.60 -18.22 -0.09
N PHE A 527 -14.85 -17.14 0.66
CA PHE A 527 -14.00 -15.95 0.62
C PHE A 527 -12.55 -16.29 1.07
N ARG A 528 -12.39 -16.99 2.20
CA ARG A 528 -11.07 -17.43 2.69
C ARG A 528 -10.32 -18.25 1.64
N ALA A 529 -11.00 -19.20 1.00
CA ALA A 529 -10.38 -20.04 -0.02
C ALA A 529 -9.93 -19.25 -1.27
N SER A 530 -10.71 -18.26 -1.70
CA SER A 530 -10.32 -17.38 -2.82
C SER A 530 -9.16 -16.44 -2.43
N LEU A 531 -9.16 -15.91 -1.21
CA LEU A 531 -8.08 -15.08 -0.68
C LEU A 531 -6.78 -15.89 -0.51
N GLU A 532 -6.87 -17.15 -0.05
CA GLU A 532 -5.72 -18.04 0.03
C GLU A 532 -5.12 -18.31 -1.35
N LYS A 533 -5.95 -18.59 -2.36
CA LYS A 533 -5.50 -18.76 -3.74
C LYS A 533 -4.78 -17.50 -4.23
N GLN A 534 -5.39 -16.32 -4.03
CA GLN A 534 -4.80 -15.03 -4.37
C GLN A 534 -3.44 -14.81 -3.68
N TRP A 535 -3.32 -15.15 -2.39
CA TRP A 535 -2.08 -15.05 -1.63
C TRP A 535 -0.99 -15.95 -2.22
N ARG A 536 -1.29 -17.23 -2.42
CA ARG A 536 -0.31 -18.22 -2.89
C ARG A 536 0.19 -17.96 -4.32
N GLU A 537 -0.59 -17.30 -5.15
CA GLU A 537 -0.16 -16.90 -6.49
C GLU A 537 0.91 -15.77 -6.44
N LYS A 538 0.94 -14.95 -5.39
CA LYS A 538 1.72 -13.72 -5.36
C LYS A 538 2.77 -13.64 -4.27
N TYR A 539 2.53 -14.26 -3.15
CA TYR A 539 3.35 -14.11 -1.95
C TYR A 539 3.95 -15.43 -1.49
N LYS A 540 5.03 -15.33 -0.72
CA LYS A 540 5.56 -16.47 0.05
C LYS A 540 4.50 -16.94 1.05
N PRO A 541 4.55 -18.21 1.53
CA PRO A 541 3.50 -18.77 2.40
C PRO A 541 3.39 -18.10 3.77
N PHE A 542 4.45 -17.45 4.24
CA PHE A 542 4.49 -16.76 5.53
C PHE A 542 3.55 -15.54 5.54
N GLY A 543 2.95 -15.26 6.69
CA GLY A 543 1.98 -14.18 6.87
C GLY A 543 0.53 -14.58 6.54
N TRP A 544 0.32 -15.68 5.80
CA TRP A 544 -1.02 -16.21 5.53
C TRP A 544 -1.73 -16.63 6.83
N GLU A 545 -1.01 -17.15 7.80
CA GLU A 545 -1.54 -17.55 9.10
C GLU A 545 -2.29 -16.43 9.82
N VAL A 546 -1.95 -15.17 9.56
CA VAL A 546 -2.67 -14.01 10.11
C VAL A 546 -4.10 -13.96 9.56
N GLN A 547 -4.27 -14.22 8.28
CA GLN A 547 -5.59 -14.25 7.64
C GLN A 547 -6.42 -15.46 8.12
N ASP A 548 -5.78 -16.62 8.26
CA ASP A 548 -6.44 -17.82 8.80
C ASP A 548 -6.94 -17.60 10.23
N ILE A 549 -6.12 -16.99 11.10
CA ILE A 549 -6.51 -16.66 12.49
C ILE A 549 -7.70 -15.69 12.50
N ARG A 550 -7.64 -14.62 11.69
CA ARG A 550 -8.67 -13.59 11.63
C ARG A 550 -10.00 -14.13 11.12
N LEU A 551 -10.01 -14.80 9.98
CA LEU A 551 -11.21 -15.36 9.36
C LEU A 551 -11.73 -16.58 10.14
N GLY A 552 -10.84 -17.41 10.67
CA GLY A 552 -11.18 -18.51 11.58
C GLY A 552 -11.88 -18.02 12.85
N GLY A 553 -11.36 -16.94 13.44
CA GLY A 553 -11.98 -16.26 14.60
C GLY A 553 -13.39 -15.77 14.28
N LEU A 554 -13.59 -15.11 13.14
CA LEU A 554 -14.91 -14.67 12.67
C LEU A 554 -15.90 -15.85 12.57
N MET A 555 -15.50 -16.94 11.91
CA MET A 555 -16.35 -18.12 11.77
C MET A 555 -16.69 -18.76 13.13
N CYS A 556 -15.75 -18.78 14.09
CA CYS A 556 -16.00 -19.23 15.45
C CYS A 556 -16.99 -18.32 16.18
N ARG A 557 -16.86 -17.00 16.05
CA ARG A 557 -17.81 -16.04 16.63
C ARG A 557 -19.23 -16.20 16.07
N MET A 558 -19.38 -16.45 14.77
CA MET A 558 -20.69 -16.76 14.16
C MET A 558 -21.31 -18.05 14.74
N ARG A 559 -20.49 -19.10 14.99
CA ARG A 559 -20.99 -20.32 15.67
C ARG A 559 -21.44 -20.04 17.09
N THR A 560 -20.67 -19.25 17.85
CA THR A 560 -21.02 -18.84 19.22
C THR A 560 -22.32 -18.05 19.22
N THR A 561 -22.49 -17.09 18.29
CA THR A 561 -23.72 -16.32 18.13
C THR A 561 -24.94 -17.22 17.93
N ALA A 562 -24.86 -18.16 16.99
CA ALA A 562 -25.96 -19.14 16.77
C ALA A 562 -26.25 -19.97 18.03
N SER A 563 -25.22 -20.40 18.77
CA SER A 563 -25.37 -21.16 20.01
C SER A 563 -26.05 -20.31 21.11
N ARG A 564 -25.62 -19.06 21.30
CA ARG A 564 -26.20 -18.14 22.29
C ARG A 564 -27.70 -17.88 22.01
N ILE A 565 -28.05 -17.62 20.72
CA ILE A 565 -29.46 -17.46 20.31
C ILE A 565 -30.27 -18.71 20.65
N ARG A 566 -29.77 -19.91 20.32
CA ARG A 566 -30.48 -21.17 20.60
C ARG A 566 -30.65 -21.43 22.08
N SER A 567 -29.62 -21.18 22.91
CA SER A 567 -29.71 -21.30 24.35
C SER A 567 -30.79 -20.37 24.93
N TYR A 568 -30.93 -19.14 24.41
CA TYR A 568 -32.01 -18.22 24.78
C TYR A 568 -33.39 -18.76 24.34
N LEU A 569 -33.51 -19.21 23.10
CA LEU A 569 -34.75 -19.78 22.57
C LEU A 569 -35.21 -21.04 23.33
N ASN A 570 -34.26 -21.86 23.78
CA ASN A 570 -34.54 -23.06 24.59
C ASN A 570 -34.83 -22.75 26.05
N GLY A 571 -34.64 -21.51 26.52
CA GLY A 571 -34.81 -21.11 27.91
C GLY A 571 -33.66 -21.54 28.85
N GLU A 572 -32.52 -21.93 28.27
CA GLU A 572 -31.29 -22.27 29.01
C GLU A 572 -30.65 -21.02 29.64
N VAL A 573 -30.77 -19.88 28.96
CA VAL A 573 -30.43 -18.55 29.45
C VAL A 573 -31.63 -17.63 29.32
N GLN A 574 -31.76 -16.66 30.26
CA GLN A 574 -32.89 -15.73 30.30
C GLN A 574 -32.60 -14.44 29.52
N HIS A 575 -31.32 -14.12 29.35
CA HIS A 575 -30.85 -12.87 28.78
C HIS A 575 -29.70 -13.12 27.79
N LEU A 576 -29.57 -12.21 26.82
CA LEU A 576 -28.38 -12.06 25.97
C LEU A 576 -27.79 -10.70 26.28
N GLU A 577 -26.96 -10.64 27.30
CA GLU A 577 -26.47 -9.41 27.92
C GLU A 577 -25.77 -8.51 26.89
N GLU A 578 -25.06 -9.11 25.92
CA GLU A 578 -24.38 -8.39 24.83
C GLU A 578 -25.36 -7.59 23.94
N LEU A 579 -26.63 -8.06 23.84
CA LEU A 579 -27.67 -7.37 23.08
C LEU A 579 -28.47 -6.36 23.92
N GLU A 580 -28.38 -6.42 25.25
CA GLU A 580 -29.06 -5.48 26.17
C GLU A 580 -28.29 -4.15 26.28
N GLU A 581 -26.98 -4.16 26.02
CA GLU A 581 -26.17 -2.95 26.02
C GLU A 581 -26.62 -1.97 24.91
N GLU A 582 -26.56 -0.66 25.20
CA GLU A 582 -26.84 0.38 24.24
C GLU A 582 -25.74 0.44 23.17
N ARG A 583 -26.15 0.48 21.89
CA ARG A 583 -25.20 0.66 20.77
C ARG A 583 -24.77 2.11 20.67
N LEU A 584 -23.56 2.41 21.11
CA LEU A 584 -22.93 3.72 20.94
C LEU A 584 -22.20 3.80 19.58
N PRO A 585 -22.01 5.00 18.99
CA PRO A 585 -21.18 5.15 17.83
C PRO A 585 -19.71 4.88 18.18
N TYR A 586 -18.99 4.19 17.30
CA TYR A 586 -17.55 3.93 17.48
C TYR A 586 -16.74 5.24 17.53
N GLU A 587 -17.10 6.21 16.69
CA GLU A 587 -16.57 7.58 16.74
C GLU A 587 -17.73 8.55 16.99
N VAL A 588 -17.52 9.53 17.86
CA VAL A 588 -18.51 10.60 18.13
C VAL A 588 -18.44 11.61 16.99
N CYS A 589 -19.43 11.58 16.12
CA CYS A 589 -19.56 12.48 14.97
C CYS A 589 -21.03 12.88 14.82
N ASN A 590 -21.30 13.91 14.01
CA ASN A 590 -22.67 14.33 13.72
C ASN A 590 -23.41 13.26 12.92
N ALA A 591 -24.51 12.75 13.46
CA ALA A 591 -25.38 11.81 12.76
C ALA A 591 -26.28 12.58 11.77
N GLU A 592 -26.28 12.16 10.51
CA GLU A 592 -27.30 12.54 9.54
C GLU A 592 -28.35 11.41 9.43
N ASN A 593 -29.63 11.74 9.59
CA ASN A 593 -30.73 10.79 9.49
C ASN A 593 -30.62 9.55 10.43
N GLY A 594 -29.93 9.69 11.58
CA GLY A 594 -29.74 8.60 12.53
C GLY A 594 -28.64 7.61 12.18
N VAL A 595 -27.95 7.77 11.06
CA VAL A 595 -26.77 6.99 10.66
C VAL A 595 -25.55 7.88 10.79
N TYR A 596 -24.56 7.42 11.56
CA TYR A 596 -23.30 8.13 11.74
C TYR A 596 -22.42 7.98 10.48
N PRO A 597 -21.56 8.99 10.18
CA PRO A 597 -20.57 8.83 9.11
C PRO A 597 -19.68 7.60 9.30
N ILE A 598 -19.10 7.14 8.19
CA ILE A 598 -18.13 6.04 8.18
C ILE A 598 -16.88 6.44 8.96
N VAL A 599 -16.31 5.53 9.73
CA VAL A 599 -15.13 5.75 10.59
C VAL A 599 -13.83 5.29 9.93
N GLU A 600 -12.72 5.92 10.29
CA GLU A 600 -11.37 5.56 9.79
C GLU A 600 -10.73 4.43 10.62
N SER A 601 -11.43 3.31 10.83
CA SER A 601 -10.87 2.16 11.53
C SER A 601 -10.09 1.25 10.57
N ARG A 602 -8.87 0.88 10.95
CA ARG A 602 -7.97 0.01 10.16
C ARG A 602 -7.45 -1.17 10.96
N GLU A 603 -7.37 -1.03 12.28
CA GLU A 603 -6.80 -2.04 13.16
C GLU A 603 -7.79 -3.18 13.40
N TRP A 604 -7.40 -4.41 13.00
CA TRP A 604 -8.24 -5.59 13.18
C TRP A 604 -8.59 -5.82 14.65
N ALA A 605 -7.61 -5.69 15.56
CA ALA A 605 -7.81 -5.89 17.00
C ALA A 605 -8.91 -4.99 17.57
N HIS A 606 -8.90 -3.70 17.18
CA HIS A 606 -9.91 -2.72 17.63
C HIS A 606 -11.27 -2.94 16.97
N THR A 607 -11.30 -3.63 15.81
CA THR A 607 -12.55 -3.87 15.06
C THR A 607 -13.33 -5.06 15.62
N VAL A 608 -12.64 -6.11 16.02
CA VAL A 608 -13.26 -7.41 16.32
C VAL A 608 -13.84 -7.48 17.72
N THR A 609 -13.33 -6.72 18.67
CA THR A 609 -13.77 -6.73 20.08
C THR A 609 -13.43 -5.40 20.77
N ALA A 610 -14.15 -5.13 21.87
CA ALA A 610 -13.80 -4.04 22.79
C ALA A 610 -12.71 -4.43 23.81
N MET A 611 -12.26 -5.69 23.79
CA MET A 611 -11.24 -6.22 24.70
C MET A 611 -9.86 -6.21 24.05
N ASP A 612 -8.81 -6.26 24.84
CA ASP A 612 -7.43 -6.41 24.37
C ASP A 612 -7.20 -7.83 23.82
N ILE A 613 -6.56 -7.93 22.64
CA ILE A 613 -6.18 -9.19 21.98
C ILE A 613 -4.78 -9.10 21.33
#